data_d4b921d03749eba1784ca9c103e9b107
#
_entry.id   d4b921d03749eba1784ca9c103e9b107
#
_cell.length_a   1.000
_cell.length_b   1.000
_cell.length_c   1.000
_cell.angle_alpha   90.00
_cell.angle_beta   90.00
_cell.angle_gamma   90.00
#
_symmetry.space_group_name_H-M   'P 1'
#
loop_
_entity.id
_entity.type
_entity.pdbx_description
1 polymer ?
#
loop_
_entity_poly.entity_id
_entity_poly.type
_entity_poly.pdbx_seq_one_letter_code
_entity_poly.pdbx_strand_id
1 'polypeptide(L)'
;NGANMIFANYFNALDAVEDADGNIVCRSAAAQADGCVPVNIMGFGAPSQEAINYINTVSTGTSEITQTVVTVSLANSAIYELPAGYIGFAAGVEYRKEESETKEPDNAVGTFFNALGEDKGDFDVNEIYFEASIPLLADLPLVQDLVLDTAVRYADYSTIGDATSWKVGLDWTVNDQLRVRATQSEALRAPNIGEIFGAPSQTFYNVDDPCLADNLDDLQNSEVRRANCAALGVPVGFESDYDSQTLEGLVSGNRDVKGEESTSTTIGLVYQPSFLENSVVTIDYWKIELEDAISTIASQEILDRCVDAEGGINNQYCNLITRDSTSSEITLIQNSVLNVSGQEASGVDFELGYDFDALDGDFSTRLIGTYLIERKDFPFQDQPEDYIEYAGTTGEAKWQANLTISYKRDGFFATFDTRYLDEVSLYTDQELEDNPNPNSLMKFGSYVISDATVGYNFESGFGVKVGVDNIFNRELPFGTRGTGSGSASYDNIGRFGYLRLSYDF
;
A
#
# COMPACT_ATOMS: atom_id res chain seq x y z
N ASN A 1 4.86 -2.02 -23.58
CA ASN A 1 5.97 -2.28 -24.53
C ASN A 1 7.28 -2.01 -23.82
N GLY A 2 8.19 -2.96 -23.77
CA GLY A 2 9.51 -2.83 -23.20
C GLY A 2 10.56 -3.56 -24.02
N ALA A 3 11.79 -3.03 -24.05
CA ALA A 3 12.93 -3.77 -24.56
C ALA A 3 13.24 -4.90 -23.58
N ASN A 4 13.31 -6.12 -24.08
CA ASN A 4 13.48 -7.32 -23.27
C ASN A 4 14.61 -8.17 -23.82
N MET A 5 15.49 -8.69 -22.98
CA MET A 5 16.65 -9.45 -23.38
C MET A 5 16.29 -10.94 -23.57
N ILE A 6 16.62 -11.49 -24.74
CA ILE A 6 16.45 -12.92 -25.04
C ILE A 6 17.66 -13.66 -24.49
N PHE A 7 17.48 -14.53 -23.48
CA PHE A 7 18.57 -15.25 -22.83
C PHE A 7 19.41 -16.08 -23.79
N ALA A 8 18.77 -16.86 -24.66
CA ALA A 8 19.50 -17.70 -25.63
C ALA A 8 20.40 -16.87 -26.56
N ASN A 9 19.91 -15.73 -27.04
CA ASN A 9 20.68 -14.83 -27.89
C ASN A 9 21.82 -14.16 -27.11
N TYR A 10 21.56 -13.73 -25.85
CA TYR A 10 22.57 -13.14 -24.99
C TYR A 10 23.72 -14.10 -24.70
N PHE A 11 23.43 -15.33 -24.31
CA PHE A 11 24.46 -16.32 -24.06
C PHE A 11 25.23 -16.72 -25.33
N ASN A 12 24.57 -16.85 -26.48
CA ASN A 12 25.25 -17.07 -27.76
C ASN A 12 26.16 -15.90 -28.13
N ALA A 13 25.75 -14.65 -27.85
CA ALA A 13 26.52 -13.45 -28.16
C ALA A 13 27.74 -13.25 -27.21
N LEU A 14 27.64 -13.77 -25.97
CA LEU A 14 28.75 -13.75 -25.00
C LEU A 14 29.83 -14.80 -25.37
N ASP A 15 29.42 -15.95 -25.91
CA ASP A 15 30.36 -17.02 -26.28
C ASP A 15 30.97 -16.75 -27.67
N ALA A 16 31.95 -15.85 -27.68
CA ALA A 16 32.62 -15.39 -28.88
C ALA A 16 34.02 -15.99 -29.03
N VAL A 17 34.41 -16.19 -30.30
CA VAL A 17 35.73 -16.74 -30.72
C VAL A 17 36.30 -15.92 -31.88
N GLU A 18 37.61 -15.99 -32.05
CA GLU A 18 38.29 -15.49 -33.25
C GLU A 18 38.22 -16.53 -34.36
N ASP A 19 37.73 -16.16 -35.55
CA ASP A 19 37.73 -17.02 -36.74
C ASP A 19 39.10 -17.07 -37.42
N ALA A 20 39.21 -17.86 -38.51
CA ALA A 20 40.46 -18.04 -39.25
C ALA A 20 40.95 -16.72 -39.92
N ASP A 21 40.08 -15.75 -40.12
CA ASP A 21 40.34 -14.46 -40.75
C ASP A 21 40.63 -13.37 -39.71
N GLY A 22 40.59 -13.70 -38.41
CA GLY A 22 40.86 -12.79 -37.30
C GLY A 22 39.64 -11.98 -36.84
N ASN A 23 38.43 -12.34 -37.27
CA ASN A 23 37.20 -11.65 -36.83
C ASN A 23 36.66 -12.30 -35.55
N ILE A 24 36.06 -11.49 -34.70
CA ILE A 24 35.33 -12.00 -33.52
C ILE A 24 33.92 -12.37 -33.94
N VAL A 25 33.57 -13.67 -33.79
CA VAL A 25 32.29 -14.24 -34.14
C VAL A 25 31.72 -15.08 -33.01
N CYS A 26 30.40 -15.30 -33.00
CA CYS A 26 29.79 -16.20 -32.03
C CYS A 26 30.30 -17.64 -32.26
N ARG A 27 30.60 -18.42 -31.21
CA ARG A 27 31.12 -19.78 -31.34
C ARG A 27 30.14 -20.73 -32.04
N SER A 28 28.84 -20.61 -31.74
CA SER A 28 27.79 -21.45 -32.31
C SER A 28 27.55 -21.14 -33.78
N ALA A 29 27.83 -22.11 -34.67
CA ALA A 29 27.55 -21.98 -36.11
C ALA A 29 26.04 -21.81 -36.40
N ALA A 30 25.16 -22.41 -35.58
CA ALA A 30 23.72 -22.21 -35.68
C ALA A 30 23.33 -20.76 -35.31
N ALA A 31 23.90 -20.21 -34.24
CA ALA A 31 23.66 -18.84 -33.86
C ALA A 31 24.20 -17.85 -34.91
N GLN A 32 25.36 -18.13 -35.54
CA GLN A 32 25.87 -17.30 -36.62
C GLN A 32 24.89 -17.29 -37.81
N ALA A 33 24.36 -18.48 -38.18
CA ALA A 33 23.36 -18.58 -39.26
C ALA A 33 22.05 -17.82 -38.93
N ASP A 34 21.74 -17.66 -37.61
CA ASP A 34 20.59 -16.92 -37.11
C ASP A 34 20.91 -15.42 -36.85
N GLY A 35 22.05 -14.94 -37.30
CA GLY A 35 22.43 -13.52 -37.25
C GLY A 35 23.09 -13.08 -35.95
N CYS A 36 23.69 -14.00 -35.19
CA CYS A 36 24.37 -13.68 -33.94
C CYS A 36 25.49 -12.65 -34.14
N VAL A 37 25.46 -11.60 -33.35
CA VAL A 37 26.50 -10.61 -33.26
C VAL A 37 27.14 -10.69 -31.87
N PRO A 38 28.47 -10.92 -31.75
CA PRO A 38 29.16 -10.95 -30.47
C PRO A 38 28.93 -9.69 -29.65
N VAL A 39 28.60 -9.85 -28.35
CA VAL A 39 28.37 -8.74 -27.44
C VAL A 39 29.63 -8.44 -26.62
N ASN A 40 30.14 -7.23 -26.75
CA ASN A 40 31.18 -6.74 -25.85
C ASN A 40 30.51 -6.03 -24.67
N ILE A 41 30.72 -6.56 -23.45
CA ILE A 41 30.19 -5.99 -22.19
C ILE A 41 31.21 -5.15 -21.45
N MET A 42 32.43 -4.99 -22.00
CA MET A 42 33.52 -4.28 -21.34
C MET A 42 33.80 -2.93 -21.99
N GLY A 43 33.87 -1.91 -21.17
CA GLY A 43 34.30 -0.58 -21.56
C GLY A 43 33.17 0.39 -21.94
N PHE A 44 33.54 1.65 -22.04
CA PHE A 44 32.60 2.73 -22.37
C PHE A 44 32.16 2.65 -23.85
N GLY A 45 30.84 2.72 -24.10
CA GLY A 45 30.26 2.65 -25.43
C GLY A 45 30.05 1.23 -25.97
N ALA A 46 30.40 0.19 -25.21
CA ALA A 46 29.97 -1.19 -25.46
C ALA A 46 28.59 -1.43 -24.81
N PRO A 47 27.73 -2.32 -25.36
CA PRO A 47 27.84 -3.10 -26.61
C PRO A 47 27.51 -2.29 -27.89
N SER A 48 27.77 -2.88 -29.07
CA SER A 48 27.37 -2.30 -30.37
C SER A 48 25.84 -2.32 -30.55
N GLN A 49 25.32 -1.45 -31.41
CA GLN A 49 23.88 -1.41 -31.69
C GLN A 49 23.38 -2.72 -32.35
N GLU A 50 24.20 -3.33 -33.19
CA GLU A 50 23.90 -4.62 -33.85
C GLU A 50 23.79 -5.74 -32.80
N ALA A 51 24.71 -5.79 -31.81
CA ALA A 51 24.63 -6.75 -30.72
C ALA A 51 23.39 -6.52 -29.85
N ILE A 52 23.08 -5.25 -29.54
CA ILE A 52 21.85 -4.90 -28.82
C ILE A 52 20.60 -5.36 -29.59
N ASN A 53 20.55 -5.15 -30.88
CA ASN A 53 19.42 -5.54 -31.72
C ASN A 53 19.26 -7.08 -31.78
N TYR A 54 20.36 -7.83 -31.73
CA TYR A 54 20.33 -9.31 -31.74
C TYR A 54 19.86 -9.88 -30.41
N ILE A 55 20.30 -9.30 -29.27
CA ILE A 55 19.99 -9.83 -27.95
C ILE A 55 18.63 -9.36 -27.41
N ASN A 56 18.05 -8.29 -27.96
CA ASN A 56 16.80 -7.71 -27.45
C ASN A 56 15.61 -8.00 -28.37
N THR A 57 14.45 -8.08 -27.76
CA THR A 57 13.14 -8.07 -28.42
C THR A 57 12.24 -7.03 -27.75
N VAL A 58 11.11 -6.74 -28.37
CA VAL A 58 10.03 -5.94 -27.77
C VAL A 58 8.91 -6.89 -27.38
N SER A 59 8.61 -6.94 -26.10
CA SER A 59 7.45 -7.67 -25.57
C SER A 59 6.28 -6.70 -25.39
N THR A 60 5.11 -7.09 -25.91
CA THR A 60 3.87 -6.28 -25.86
C THR A 60 2.76 -7.12 -25.26
N GLY A 61 2.34 -6.77 -24.05
CA GLY A 61 1.14 -7.30 -23.43
C GLY A 61 -0.01 -6.28 -23.52
N THR A 62 -1.24 -6.77 -23.45
CA THR A 62 -2.45 -5.96 -23.39
C THR A 62 -3.29 -6.37 -22.20
N SER A 63 -3.83 -5.39 -21.48
CA SER A 63 -4.84 -5.59 -20.46
C SER A 63 -6.02 -4.69 -20.76
N GLU A 64 -7.22 -5.26 -20.72
CA GLU A 64 -8.48 -4.55 -20.92
C GLU A 64 -9.35 -4.74 -19.68
N ILE A 65 -9.80 -3.63 -19.09
CA ILE A 65 -10.71 -3.61 -17.94
C ILE A 65 -11.98 -2.88 -18.37
N THR A 66 -13.11 -3.53 -18.19
CA THR A 66 -14.42 -2.96 -18.51
C THR A 66 -15.30 -2.95 -17.27
N GLN A 67 -15.96 -1.82 -17.02
CA GLN A 67 -16.94 -1.68 -15.94
C GLN A 67 -18.26 -1.17 -16.51
N THR A 68 -19.35 -1.83 -16.14
CA THR A 68 -20.72 -1.40 -16.44
C THR A 68 -21.46 -1.17 -15.14
N VAL A 69 -21.99 0.05 -14.94
CA VAL A 69 -22.73 0.42 -13.72
C VAL A 69 -24.09 1.01 -14.10
N VAL A 70 -25.13 0.55 -13.41
CA VAL A 70 -26.48 1.11 -13.49
C VAL A 70 -26.98 1.37 -12.08
N THR A 71 -27.25 2.63 -11.73
CA THR A 71 -27.71 3.05 -10.40
C THR A 71 -29.04 3.80 -10.52
N VAL A 72 -29.98 3.48 -9.64
CA VAL A 72 -31.20 4.23 -9.43
C VAL A 72 -31.30 4.62 -7.98
N SER A 73 -31.44 5.92 -7.71
CA SER A 73 -31.52 6.44 -6.35
C SER A 73 -32.70 7.41 -6.18
N LEU A 74 -33.17 7.46 -4.93
CA LEU A 74 -34.21 8.39 -4.47
C LEU A 74 -33.77 8.98 -3.13
N ALA A 75 -33.85 10.30 -2.98
CA ALA A 75 -33.56 10.98 -1.72
C ALA A 75 -34.62 12.06 -1.44
N ASN A 76 -34.91 12.26 -0.16
CA ASN A 76 -35.76 13.33 0.32
C ASN A 76 -35.26 13.77 1.72
N SER A 77 -34.95 15.04 1.89
CA SER A 77 -34.47 15.61 3.15
C SER A 77 -35.55 15.96 4.16
N ALA A 78 -36.85 15.82 3.79
CA ALA A 78 -37.96 16.26 4.63
C ALA A 78 -39.21 15.37 4.42
N ILE A 79 -39.06 14.04 4.61
CA ILE A 79 -40.14 13.08 4.38
C ILE A 79 -41.19 13.10 5.50
N TYR A 80 -40.78 13.36 6.73
CA TYR A 80 -41.68 13.41 7.89
C TYR A 80 -41.12 14.37 8.93
N GLU A 81 -42.00 15.19 9.52
CA GLU A 81 -41.63 16.17 10.55
C GLU A 81 -41.79 15.57 11.96
N LEU A 82 -40.65 15.51 12.69
CA LEU A 82 -40.59 15.20 14.12
C LEU A 82 -40.57 16.51 14.91
N PRO A 83 -40.84 16.46 16.24
CA PRO A 83 -40.67 17.64 17.11
C PRO A 83 -39.27 18.29 17.05
N ALA A 84 -38.25 17.51 16.70
CA ALA A 84 -36.85 17.96 16.60
C ALA A 84 -36.44 18.34 15.17
N GLY A 85 -37.28 18.17 14.16
CA GLY A 85 -36.95 18.49 12.76
C GLY A 85 -37.42 17.43 11.77
N TYR A 86 -36.97 17.54 10.52
CA TYR A 86 -37.40 16.63 9.45
C TYR A 86 -36.49 15.40 9.36
N ILE A 87 -37.09 14.22 9.21
CA ILE A 87 -36.39 13.01 8.81
C ILE A 87 -35.99 13.13 7.34
N GLY A 88 -34.68 12.97 7.08
CA GLY A 88 -34.13 12.78 5.75
C GLY A 88 -33.87 11.31 5.45
N PHE A 89 -33.97 10.90 4.19
CA PHE A 89 -33.56 9.57 3.76
C PHE A 89 -32.95 9.56 2.37
N ALA A 90 -32.12 8.56 2.07
CA ALA A 90 -31.73 8.16 0.74
C ALA A 90 -31.86 6.64 0.61
N ALA A 91 -32.27 6.16 -0.57
CA ALA A 91 -32.36 4.75 -0.88
C ALA A 91 -32.04 4.54 -2.36
N GLY A 92 -31.46 3.40 -2.70
CA GLY A 92 -31.18 3.09 -4.10
C GLY A 92 -30.85 1.64 -4.31
N VAL A 93 -30.79 1.30 -5.61
CA VAL A 93 -30.34 0.01 -6.11
C VAL A 93 -29.25 0.24 -7.13
N GLU A 94 -28.27 -0.67 -7.16
CA GLU A 94 -27.17 -0.64 -8.10
C GLU A 94 -26.93 -2.04 -8.67
N TYR A 95 -26.64 -2.08 -9.96
CA TYR A 95 -26.03 -3.23 -10.62
C TYR A 95 -24.68 -2.81 -11.18
N ARG A 96 -23.66 -3.60 -10.91
CA ARG A 96 -22.32 -3.37 -11.43
C ARG A 96 -21.73 -4.67 -11.94
N LYS A 97 -21.10 -4.62 -13.10
CA LYS A 97 -20.31 -5.71 -13.68
C LYS A 97 -18.92 -5.21 -13.97
N GLU A 98 -17.93 -5.99 -13.59
CA GLU A 98 -16.51 -5.76 -13.89
C GLU A 98 -15.94 -6.96 -14.63
N GLU A 99 -15.14 -6.68 -15.66
CA GLU A 99 -14.49 -7.67 -16.50
C GLU A 99 -13.03 -7.25 -16.69
N SER A 100 -12.11 -8.19 -16.60
CA SER A 100 -10.70 -7.99 -16.91
C SER A 100 -10.19 -9.12 -17.79
N GLU A 101 -9.41 -8.78 -18.82
CA GLU A 101 -8.69 -9.73 -19.67
C GLU A 101 -7.26 -9.23 -19.86
N THR A 102 -6.28 -10.04 -19.45
CA THR A 102 -4.86 -9.79 -19.67
C THR A 102 -4.30 -10.88 -20.56
N LYS A 103 -3.66 -10.48 -21.66
CA LYS A 103 -3.01 -11.40 -22.61
C LYS A 103 -1.52 -11.43 -22.34
N GLU A 104 -0.96 -12.65 -22.37
CA GLU A 104 0.48 -12.85 -22.26
C GLU A 104 1.22 -11.98 -23.28
N PRO A 105 2.31 -11.29 -22.86
CA PRO A 105 3.12 -10.51 -23.79
C PRO A 105 3.72 -11.40 -24.89
N ASP A 106 3.55 -10.98 -26.13
CA ASP A 106 4.26 -11.59 -27.26
C ASP A 106 5.77 -11.58 -27.01
N ASN A 107 6.47 -12.67 -27.31
CA ASN A 107 7.92 -12.82 -27.15
C ASN A 107 8.41 -12.68 -25.69
N ALA A 108 7.60 -13.03 -24.68
CA ALA A 108 8.04 -12.99 -23.28
C ALA A 108 8.82 -14.24 -22.87
N VAL A 109 8.50 -15.41 -23.45
CA VAL A 109 9.10 -16.69 -23.07
C VAL A 109 10.60 -16.72 -23.41
N GLY A 110 11.42 -17.13 -22.43
CA GLY A 110 12.89 -17.21 -22.58
C GLY A 110 13.59 -15.85 -22.56
N THR A 111 12.94 -14.84 -22.03
CA THR A 111 13.49 -13.48 -21.87
C THR A 111 13.76 -13.15 -20.40
N PHE A 112 14.38 -11.99 -20.16
CA PHE A 112 14.73 -11.52 -18.81
C PHE A 112 13.51 -11.20 -17.94
N PHE A 113 12.38 -10.80 -18.53
CA PHE A 113 11.17 -10.53 -17.76
C PHE A 113 10.49 -11.84 -17.31
N ASN A 114 9.90 -11.79 -16.12
CA ASN A 114 9.11 -12.90 -15.60
C ASN A 114 7.97 -13.25 -16.55
N ALA A 115 7.69 -14.51 -16.69
CA ALA A 115 6.53 -14.97 -17.45
C ALA A 115 5.26 -14.57 -16.72
N LEU A 116 4.36 -13.89 -17.44
CA LEU A 116 3.04 -13.50 -16.96
C LEU A 116 2.01 -14.43 -17.58
N GLY A 117 1.16 -15.06 -16.77
CA GLY A 117 0.06 -15.87 -17.28
C GLY A 117 -1.04 -15.01 -17.94
N GLU A 118 -1.77 -15.60 -18.87
CA GLU A 118 -3.03 -15.01 -19.34
C GLU A 118 -4.10 -15.16 -18.28
N ASP A 119 -4.76 -14.07 -17.94
CA ASP A 119 -5.90 -14.11 -17.04
C ASP A 119 -7.16 -13.53 -17.69
N LYS A 120 -8.29 -14.04 -17.25
CA LYS A 120 -9.59 -13.51 -17.58
C LYS A 120 -10.56 -13.81 -16.46
N GLY A 121 -11.23 -12.78 -16.00
CA GLY A 121 -12.25 -12.90 -14.97
C GLY A 121 -13.31 -11.84 -15.08
N ASP A 122 -14.47 -12.14 -14.54
CA ASP A 122 -15.54 -11.20 -14.37
C ASP A 122 -16.34 -11.49 -13.08
N PHE A 123 -16.94 -10.49 -12.54
CA PHE A 123 -17.96 -10.61 -11.52
C PHE A 123 -19.04 -9.55 -11.71
N ASP A 124 -20.21 -9.84 -11.16
CA ASP A 124 -21.29 -8.87 -11.03
C ASP A 124 -21.79 -8.78 -9.58
N VAL A 125 -22.38 -7.65 -9.26
CA VAL A 125 -22.97 -7.38 -7.95
C VAL A 125 -24.29 -6.65 -8.11
N ASN A 126 -25.27 -7.09 -7.31
CA ASN A 126 -26.55 -6.44 -7.15
C ASN A 126 -26.62 -5.87 -5.74
N GLU A 127 -26.94 -4.59 -5.61
CA GLU A 127 -26.89 -3.91 -4.32
C GLU A 127 -28.19 -3.12 -4.07
N ILE A 128 -28.56 -3.07 -2.78
CA ILE A 128 -29.59 -2.18 -2.27
C ILE A 128 -29.06 -1.45 -1.05
N TYR A 129 -29.33 -0.16 -0.95
CA TYR A 129 -28.92 0.62 0.21
C TYR A 129 -30.05 1.52 0.70
N PHE A 130 -29.97 1.81 2.00
CA PHE A 130 -30.85 2.76 2.67
C PHE A 130 -30.05 3.57 3.68
N GLU A 131 -30.31 4.88 3.71
CA GLU A 131 -29.71 5.82 4.67
C GLU A 131 -30.83 6.67 5.28
N ALA A 132 -30.68 7.03 6.54
CA ALA A 132 -31.59 7.94 7.23
C ALA A 132 -30.84 8.88 8.17
N SER A 133 -31.26 10.14 8.18
CA SER A 133 -30.87 11.16 9.16
C SER A 133 -32.12 11.54 9.99
N ILE A 134 -32.05 11.29 11.29
CA ILE A 134 -33.18 11.35 12.19
C ILE A 134 -32.87 12.34 13.31
N PRO A 135 -33.47 13.54 13.32
CA PRO A 135 -33.33 14.46 14.44
C PRO A 135 -34.11 13.91 15.67
N LEU A 136 -33.38 13.60 16.73
CA LEU A 136 -33.94 12.97 17.92
C LEU A 136 -34.43 14.02 18.92
N LEU A 137 -33.61 15.03 19.18
CA LEU A 137 -33.87 16.12 20.14
C LEU A 137 -33.39 17.44 19.57
N ALA A 138 -34.11 18.53 19.88
CA ALA A 138 -33.70 19.89 19.55
C ALA A 138 -34.16 20.90 20.62
N ASP A 139 -33.47 22.04 20.72
CA ASP A 139 -33.84 23.20 21.55
C ASP A 139 -34.00 22.89 23.06
N LEU A 140 -33.25 21.91 23.58
CA LEU A 140 -33.23 21.56 24.99
C LEU A 140 -31.97 22.06 25.69
N PRO A 141 -31.97 22.27 27.02
CA PRO A 141 -30.75 22.59 27.75
C PRO A 141 -29.65 21.52 27.52
N LEU A 142 -28.49 21.96 27.04
CA LEU A 142 -27.34 21.11 26.67
C LEU A 142 -27.59 20.17 25.47
N VAL A 143 -28.69 20.35 24.75
CA VAL A 143 -29.01 19.61 23.52
C VAL A 143 -29.62 20.58 22.54
N GLN A 144 -28.78 21.38 21.87
CA GLN A 144 -29.23 22.27 20.83
C GLN A 144 -29.75 21.49 19.64
N ASP A 145 -29.04 20.41 19.32
CA ASP A 145 -29.44 19.44 18.30
C ASP A 145 -28.82 18.07 18.59
N LEU A 146 -29.57 17.01 18.39
CA LEU A 146 -29.11 15.62 18.48
C LEU A 146 -29.69 14.83 17.31
N VAL A 147 -28.79 14.40 16.43
CA VAL A 147 -29.15 13.68 15.20
C VAL A 147 -28.56 12.28 15.22
N LEU A 148 -29.36 11.31 14.82
CA LEU A 148 -28.96 9.93 14.55
C LEU A 148 -28.86 9.74 13.04
N ASP A 149 -27.66 9.40 12.55
CA ASP A 149 -27.41 9.02 11.16
C ASP A 149 -27.20 7.50 11.07
N THR A 150 -27.92 6.86 10.16
CA THR A 150 -27.82 5.42 9.95
C THR A 150 -27.75 5.10 8.47
N ALA A 151 -26.97 4.07 8.14
CA ALA A 151 -26.90 3.53 6.79
C ALA A 151 -26.79 2.01 6.83
N VAL A 152 -27.39 1.34 5.85
CA VAL A 152 -27.22 -0.08 5.60
C VAL A 152 -27.15 -0.32 4.10
N ARG A 153 -26.22 -1.19 3.67
CA ARG A 153 -26.07 -1.64 2.30
C ARG A 153 -25.99 -3.17 2.30
N TYR A 154 -26.81 -3.79 1.49
CA TYR A 154 -26.76 -5.21 1.22
C TYR A 154 -26.36 -5.41 -0.23
N ALA A 155 -25.38 -6.25 -0.47
CA ALA A 155 -24.82 -6.58 -1.76
C ALA A 155 -24.79 -8.11 -1.95
N ASP A 156 -25.11 -8.57 -3.16
CA ASP A 156 -24.99 -9.96 -3.58
C ASP A 156 -23.98 -10.02 -4.74
N TYR A 157 -22.79 -10.53 -4.44
CA TYR A 157 -21.68 -10.68 -5.37
C TYR A 157 -21.70 -12.07 -5.98
N SER A 158 -21.54 -12.18 -7.30
CA SER A 158 -21.44 -13.48 -8.00
C SER A 158 -20.24 -14.32 -7.55
N THR A 159 -19.26 -13.73 -6.87
CA THR A 159 -18.01 -14.39 -6.44
C THR A 159 -17.99 -14.80 -4.97
N ILE A 160 -18.40 -13.92 -4.06
CA ILE A 160 -18.32 -14.14 -2.62
C ILE A 160 -19.69 -14.30 -1.94
N GLY A 161 -20.80 -14.10 -2.71
CA GLY A 161 -22.16 -14.13 -2.17
C GLY A 161 -22.53 -12.85 -1.42
N ASP A 162 -23.31 -13.01 -0.36
CA ASP A 162 -23.92 -11.92 0.40
C ASP A 162 -22.90 -11.12 1.21
N ALA A 163 -23.03 -9.79 1.19
CA ALA A 163 -22.24 -8.85 1.94
C ALA A 163 -23.13 -7.75 2.53
N THR A 164 -22.92 -7.41 3.78
CA THR A 164 -23.67 -6.34 4.45
C THR A 164 -22.68 -5.33 5.05
N SER A 165 -22.89 -4.06 4.76
CA SER A 165 -22.17 -2.96 5.41
C SER A 165 -23.19 -2.05 6.10
N TRP A 166 -22.81 -1.51 7.26
CA TRP A 166 -23.67 -0.61 8.02
C TRP A 166 -22.90 0.50 8.73
N LYS A 167 -23.61 1.57 9.06
CA LYS A 167 -23.09 2.69 9.85
C LYS A 167 -24.18 3.20 10.79
N VAL A 168 -23.78 3.52 12.01
CA VAL A 168 -24.58 4.28 12.99
C VAL A 168 -23.72 5.42 13.50
N GLY A 169 -24.21 6.64 13.36
CA GLY A 169 -23.57 7.86 13.82
C GLY A 169 -24.48 8.66 14.74
N LEU A 170 -23.91 9.32 15.73
CA LEU A 170 -24.59 10.27 16.59
C LEU A 170 -23.87 11.60 16.50
N ASP A 171 -24.62 12.64 16.18
CA ASP A 171 -24.15 14.02 16.14
C ASP A 171 -24.89 14.82 17.20
N TRP A 172 -24.17 15.35 18.19
CA TRP A 172 -24.73 16.08 19.31
C TRP A 172 -24.13 17.47 19.41
N THR A 173 -24.89 18.45 18.97
CA THR A 173 -24.60 19.86 19.22
C THR A 173 -25.09 20.22 20.62
N VAL A 174 -24.17 20.32 21.56
CA VAL A 174 -24.44 20.62 22.97
C VAL A 174 -24.92 22.06 23.12
N ASN A 175 -24.23 22.98 22.45
CA ASN A 175 -24.50 24.42 22.38
C ASN A 175 -23.72 25.03 21.20
N ASP A 176 -23.79 26.35 20.99
CA ASP A 176 -23.11 27.08 19.92
C ASP A 176 -21.56 26.90 19.90
N GLN A 177 -20.98 26.39 20.98
CA GLN A 177 -19.53 26.24 21.11
C GLN A 177 -19.05 24.81 21.04
N LEU A 178 -19.88 23.82 21.37
CA LEU A 178 -19.47 22.45 21.57
C LEU A 178 -20.36 21.47 20.79
N ARG A 179 -19.75 20.69 19.94
CA ARG A 179 -20.36 19.57 19.22
C ARG A 179 -19.55 18.30 19.46
N VAL A 180 -20.22 17.20 19.72
CA VAL A 180 -19.64 15.87 19.90
C VAL A 180 -20.21 14.95 18.83
N ARG A 181 -19.36 14.14 18.24
CA ARG A 181 -19.76 13.14 17.22
C ARG A 181 -19.19 11.78 17.57
N ALA A 182 -19.96 10.73 17.29
CA ALA A 182 -19.49 9.35 17.43
C ALA A 182 -20.04 8.52 16.27
N THR A 183 -19.22 7.65 15.70
CA THR A 183 -19.65 6.76 14.62
C THR A 183 -19.06 5.38 14.84
N GLN A 184 -19.90 4.36 14.63
CA GLN A 184 -19.52 2.96 14.51
C GLN A 184 -19.96 2.48 13.13
N SER A 185 -19.07 1.79 12.41
CA SER A 185 -19.41 1.25 11.10
C SER A 185 -18.70 -0.08 10.86
N GLU A 186 -19.31 -0.88 10.02
CA GLU A 186 -18.74 -2.09 9.46
C GLU A 186 -18.81 -1.98 7.92
N ALA A 187 -17.67 -2.23 7.28
CA ALA A 187 -17.54 -2.19 5.83
C ALA A 187 -16.90 -3.48 5.33
N LEU A 188 -17.27 -3.87 4.11
CA LEU A 188 -16.70 -5.03 3.45
C LEU A 188 -16.02 -4.60 2.16
N ARG A 189 -14.83 -5.16 1.88
CA ARG A 189 -14.15 -5.09 0.59
C ARG A 189 -14.23 -6.45 -0.09
N ALA A 190 -14.92 -6.52 -1.24
CA ALA A 190 -14.87 -7.72 -2.07
C ALA A 190 -13.46 -7.88 -2.69
N PRO A 191 -12.99 -9.12 -2.88
CA PRO A 191 -11.75 -9.36 -3.61
C PRO A 191 -11.82 -8.80 -5.02
N ASN A 192 -10.72 -8.25 -5.51
CA ASN A 192 -10.63 -7.78 -6.90
C ASN A 192 -10.45 -8.96 -7.88
N ILE A 193 -10.59 -8.69 -9.18
CA ILE A 193 -10.50 -9.73 -10.23
C ILE A 193 -9.14 -10.44 -10.20
N GLY A 194 -8.04 -9.72 -9.96
CA GLY A 194 -6.71 -10.31 -9.88
C GLY A 194 -6.52 -11.23 -8.67
N GLU A 195 -7.13 -10.89 -7.53
CA GLU A 195 -7.10 -11.72 -6.32
C GLU A 195 -7.89 -13.03 -6.49
N ILE A 196 -8.93 -13.04 -7.33
CA ILE A 196 -9.75 -14.24 -7.57
C ILE A 196 -9.22 -15.04 -8.78
N PHE A 197 -8.97 -14.36 -9.90
CA PHE A 197 -8.76 -14.98 -11.20
C PHE A 197 -7.32 -14.85 -11.72
N GLY A 198 -6.42 -14.17 -10.97
CA GLY A 198 -5.04 -13.94 -11.39
C GLY A 198 -4.36 -15.26 -11.78
N ALA A 199 -3.86 -15.35 -13.01
CA ALA A 199 -3.13 -16.52 -13.48
C ALA A 199 -1.81 -16.67 -12.71
N PRO A 200 -1.29 -17.91 -12.55
CA PRO A 200 0.04 -18.12 -12.01
C PRO A 200 1.10 -17.34 -12.78
N SER A 201 1.76 -16.42 -12.11
CA SER A 201 2.81 -15.57 -12.67
C SER A 201 4.13 -15.87 -12.00
N GLN A 202 5.20 -15.94 -12.80
CA GLN A 202 6.55 -16.24 -12.32
C GLN A 202 7.07 -15.14 -11.41
N THR A 203 7.68 -15.55 -10.32
CA THR A 203 8.42 -14.69 -9.39
C THR A 203 9.66 -15.40 -8.90
N PHE A 204 10.50 -14.73 -8.12
CA PHE A 204 11.70 -15.30 -7.52
C PHE A 204 11.80 -14.90 -6.06
N TYR A 205 12.09 -15.86 -5.19
CA TYR A 205 12.18 -15.68 -3.75
C TYR A 205 13.60 -15.85 -3.25
N ASN A 206 13.99 -15.02 -2.29
CA ASN A 206 15.14 -15.25 -1.44
C ASN A 206 14.65 -15.93 -0.17
N VAL A 207 15.00 -17.18 0.02
CA VAL A 207 14.60 -17.97 1.17
C VAL A 207 15.75 -18.85 1.62
N ASP A 208 15.78 -19.14 2.91
CA ASP A 208 16.65 -20.12 3.52
C ASP A 208 15.88 -21.40 3.75
N ASP A 209 16.38 -22.52 3.24
CA ASP A 209 15.70 -23.80 3.45
C ASP A 209 15.80 -24.19 4.94
N PRO A 210 14.65 -24.31 5.65
CA PRO A 210 14.66 -24.66 7.07
C PRO A 210 15.16 -26.09 7.35
N CYS A 211 15.32 -26.93 6.33
CA CYS A 211 15.85 -28.27 6.42
C CYS A 211 17.37 -28.37 6.22
N LEU A 212 18.07 -27.27 5.98
CA LEU A 212 19.53 -27.24 5.95
C LEU A 212 20.12 -27.67 7.29
N ALA A 213 21.27 -28.32 7.24
CA ALA A 213 21.97 -28.80 8.44
C ALA A 213 22.16 -27.70 9.48
N ASP A 214 22.57 -26.50 9.02
CA ASP A 214 22.82 -25.34 9.88
C ASP A 214 21.53 -24.74 10.48
N ASN A 215 20.37 -24.88 9.82
CA ASN A 215 19.08 -24.35 10.27
C ASN A 215 18.30 -25.30 11.20
N LEU A 216 18.77 -26.54 11.36
CA LEU A 216 18.08 -27.53 12.18
C LEU A 216 18.39 -27.44 13.69
N ASP A 217 19.50 -26.80 14.08
CA ASP A 217 20.01 -26.86 15.45
C ASP A 217 19.69 -25.63 16.31
N ASP A 218 19.27 -24.53 15.73
CA ASP A 218 19.17 -23.24 16.43
C ASP A 218 17.78 -22.89 17.02
N LEU A 219 16.76 -23.77 16.94
CA LEU A 219 15.37 -23.42 17.27
C LEU A 219 14.82 -24.18 18.48
N GLN A 220 13.87 -23.55 19.19
CA GLN A 220 13.13 -24.15 20.31
C GLN A 220 12.39 -25.45 19.93
N ASN A 221 11.99 -25.63 18.65
CA ASN A 221 11.24 -26.79 18.14
C ASN A 221 12.09 -27.68 17.20
N SER A 222 13.39 -27.74 17.39
CA SER A 222 14.32 -28.48 16.51
C SER A 222 13.95 -29.97 16.30
N GLU A 223 13.32 -30.61 17.27
CA GLU A 223 12.90 -32.03 17.14
C GLU A 223 11.73 -32.19 16.15
N VAL A 224 10.73 -31.29 16.19
CA VAL A 224 9.58 -31.30 15.27
C VAL A 224 10.07 -31.01 13.83
N ARG A 225 10.87 -29.96 13.66
CA ARG A 225 11.45 -29.58 12.35
C ARG A 225 12.25 -30.73 11.75
N ARG A 226 13.17 -31.37 12.51
CA ARG A 226 13.94 -32.54 12.05
C ARG A 226 13.06 -33.72 11.62
N ALA A 227 12.02 -34.02 12.41
CA ALA A 227 11.09 -35.10 12.09
C ALA A 227 10.32 -34.82 10.79
N ASN A 228 9.87 -33.57 10.60
CA ASN A 228 9.13 -33.13 9.42
C ASN A 228 10.03 -33.05 8.18
N CYS A 229 11.24 -32.53 8.27
CA CYS A 229 12.23 -32.57 7.19
C CYS A 229 12.54 -34.00 6.75
N ALA A 230 12.75 -34.93 7.71
CA ALA A 230 12.93 -36.35 7.38
C ALA A 230 11.71 -36.97 6.71
N ALA A 231 10.48 -36.58 7.12
CA ALA A 231 9.24 -37.02 6.48
C ALA A 231 9.06 -36.49 5.05
N LEU A 232 9.63 -35.30 4.76
CA LEU A 232 9.73 -34.75 3.39
C LEU A 232 10.78 -35.44 2.54
N GLY A 233 11.55 -36.36 3.10
CA GLY A 233 12.62 -37.09 2.41
C GLY A 233 13.96 -36.37 2.38
N VAL A 234 14.13 -35.26 3.13
CA VAL A 234 15.39 -34.54 3.20
C VAL A 234 16.37 -35.31 4.09
N PRO A 235 17.60 -35.66 3.59
CA PRO A 235 18.58 -36.42 4.35
C PRO A 235 19.18 -35.58 5.49
N VAL A 236 19.59 -36.28 6.57
CA VAL A 236 20.34 -35.64 7.66
C VAL A 236 21.67 -35.09 7.12
N GLY A 237 21.98 -33.86 7.44
CA GLY A 237 23.18 -33.17 6.93
C GLY A 237 23.04 -32.64 5.52
N PHE A 238 21.80 -32.38 5.08
CA PHE A 238 21.52 -31.76 3.77
C PHE A 238 22.16 -30.37 3.70
N GLU A 239 22.88 -30.12 2.62
CA GLU A 239 23.43 -28.84 2.24
C GLU A 239 22.88 -28.51 0.83
N SER A 240 22.45 -27.26 0.61
CA SER A 240 21.89 -26.84 -0.67
C SER A 240 22.97 -26.32 -1.62
N ASP A 241 22.89 -26.69 -2.89
CA ASP A 241 23.67 -26.09 -3.95
C ASP A 241 23.21 -24.66 -4.31
N TYR A 242 22.03 -24.24 -3.80
CA TYR A 242 21.38 -22.95 -4.09
C TYR A 242 21.45 -21.92 -2.97
N ASP A 243 22.29 -22.11 -1.96
CA ASP A 243 22.44 -21.32 -0.75
C ASP A 243 22.63 -19.79 -0.96
N SER A 244 22.85 -19.35 -2.19
CA SER A 244 22.98 -17.93 -2.54
C SER A 244 22.16 -17.51 -3.77
N GLN A 245 21.21 -18.31 -4.20
CA GLN A 245 20.45 -18.09 -5.43
C GLN A 245 18.96 -17.82 -5.09
N THR A 246 18.31 -17.01 -5.94
CA THR A 246 16.86 -16.86 -5.87
C THR A 246 16.17 -18.14 -6.38
N LEU A 247 15.17 -18.56 -5.64
CA LEU A 247 14.32 -19.71 -5.97
C LEU A 247 13.15 -19.28 -6.85
N GLU A 248 12.82 -20.05 -7.88
CA GLU A 248 11.63 -19.81 -8.69
C GLU A 248 10.35 -20.00 -7.86
N GLY A 249 9.40 -19.10 -8.07
CA GLY A 249 8.09 -19.13 -7.46
C GLY A 249 6.98 -18.74 -8.42
N LEU A 250 5.75 -19.04 -8.01
CA LEU A 250 4.54 -18.61 -8.68
C LEU A 250 3.66 -17.85 -7.69
N VAL A 251 3.11 -16.74 -8.15
CA VAL A 251 2.03 -16.01 -7.45
C VAL A 251 0.76 -16.12 -8.28
N SER A 252 -0.35 -16.45 -7.65
CA SER A 252 -1.65 -16.60 -8.33
C SER A 252 -2.79 -16.05 -7.52
N GLY A 253 -3.91 -15.76 -8.17
CA GLY A 253 -5.19 -15.56 -7.51
C GLY A 253 -5.71 -16.84 -6.86
N ASN A 254 -6.77 -16.69 -6.06
CA ASN A 254 -7.44 -17.80 -5.39
C ASN A 254 -8.96 -17.57 -5.42
N ARG A 255 -9.68 -18.57 -5.94
CA ARG A 255 -11.15 -18.47 -6.08
C ARG A 255 -11.92 -18.69 -4.79
N ASP A 256 -11.24 -19.14 -3.74
CA ASP A 256 -11.82 -19.44 -2.44
C ASP A 256 -11.69 -18.28 -1.44
N VAL A 257 -11.11 -17.14 -1.86
CA VAL A 257 -11.00 -15.95 -1.00
C VAL A 257 -12.37 -15.33 -0.77
N LYS A 258 -12.56 -14.84 0.45
CA LYS A 258 -13.74 -14.11 0.92
C LYS A 258 -13.51 -12.61 0.90
N GLY A 259 -14.52 -11.83 1.18
CA GLY A 259 -14.37 -10.40 1.44
C GLY A 259 -13.57 -10.12 2.72
N GLU A 260 -12.87 -9.00 2.74
CA GLU A 260 -12.27 -8.45 3.96
C GLU A 260 -13.33 -7.64 4.72
N GLU A 261 -13.35 -7.76 6.04
CA GLU A 261 -14.27 -7.03 6.90
C GLU A 261 -13.51 -6.00 7.74
N SER A 262 -14.06 -4.79 7.83
CA SER A 262 -13.44 -3.69 8.58
C SER A 262 -14.45 -3.09 9.54
N THR A 263 -14.10 -3.05 10.81
CA THR A 263 -14.82 -2.31 11.86
C THR A 263 -14.10 -1.00 12.15
N SER A 264 -14.86 0.12 12.10
CA SER A 264 -14.32 1.44 12.39
C SER A 264 -15.11 2.13 13.49
N THR A 265 -14.40 2.71 14.45
CA THR A 265 -14.96 3.52 15.54
C THR A 265 -14.33 4.89 15.52
N THR A 266 -15.14 5.96 15.53
CA THR A 266 -14.66 7.33 15.68
C THR A 266 -15.43 8.06 16.78
N ILE A 267 -14.72 8.86 17.58
CA ILE A 267 -15.33 9.77 18.59
C ILE A 267 -14.61 11.09 18.48
N GLY A 268 -15.37 12.14 18.18
CA GLY A 268 -14.82 13.46 17.93
C GLY A 268 -15.48 14.56 18.72
N LEU A 269 -14.73 15.63 18.92
CA LEU A 269 -15.16 16.85 19.59
C LEU A 269 -14.77 18.06 18.73
N VAL A 270 -15.73 18.95 18.48
CA VAL A 270 -15.49 20.24 17.83
C VAL A 270 -15.81 21.33 18.85
N TYR A 271 -14.85 22.21 19.12
CA TYR A 271 -14.97 23.29 20.06
C TYR A 271 -14.66 24.64 19.42
N GLN A 272 -15.61 25.57 19.50
CA GLN A 272 -15.54 26.95 19.02
C GLN A 272 -15.70 27.92 20.19
N PRO A 273 -14.61 28.30 20.88
CA PRO A 273 -14.71 29.11 22.09
C PRO A 273 -15.19 30.52 21.79
N SER A 274 -16.20 30.99 22.52
CA SER A 274 -16.72 32.36 22.39
C SER A 274 -15.75 33.46 22.84
N PHE A 275 -14.73 33.12 23.64
CA PHE A 275 -13.70 34.05 24.08
C PHE A 275 -12.59 34.28 23.05
N LEU A 276 -12.52 33.43 22.01
CA LEU A 276 -11.59 33.52 20.89
C LEU A 276 -12.39 33.32 19.59
N GLU A 277 -13.00 34.41 19.14
CA GLU A 277 -13.83 34.41 17.92
C GLU A 277 -13.02 33.90 16.71
N ASN A 278 -13.67 33.24 15.77
CA ASN A 278 -13.08 32.66 14.56
C ASN A 278 -12.01 31.59 14.83
N SER A 279 -12.04 30.94 15.99
CA SER A 279 -11.21 29.78 16.25
C SER A 279 -12.04 28.49 16.29
N VAL A 280 -11.42 27.41 15.89
CA VAL A 280 -11.98 26.05 15.97
C VAL A 280 -10.89 25.08 16.41
N VAL A 281 -11.26 24.19 17.32
CA VAL A 281 -10.45 23.06 17.76
C VAL A 281 -11.25 21.80 17.51
N THR A 282 -10.65 20.86 16.79
CA THR A 282 -11.23 19.53 16.57
C THR A 282 -10.27 18.49 17.12
N ILE A 283 -10.80 17.49 17.80
CA ILE A 283 -10.06 16.33 18.29
C ILE A 283 -10.90 15.10 18.01
N ASP A 284 -10.35 14.15 17.27
CA ASP A 284 -11.02 12.91 16.89
C ASP A 284 -10.13 11.71 17.25
N TYR A 285 -10.62 10.83 18.10
CA TYR A 285 -10.08 9.49 18.27
C TYR A 285 -10.68 8.59 17.20
N TRP A 286 -9.85 7.75 16.59
CA TRP A 286 -10.28 6.75 15.63
C TRP A 286 -9.59 5.40 15.90
N LYS A 287 -10.32 4.31 15.63
CA LYS A 287 -9.81 2.94 15.61
C LYS A 287 -10.39 2.21 14.41
N ILE A 288 -9.54 1.47 13.70
CA ILE A 288 -9.90 0.62 12.55
C ILE A 288 -9.32 -0.76 12.81
N GLU A 289 -10.16 -1.79 12.68
CA GLU A 289 -9.81 -3.20 12.79
C GLU A 289 -10.20 -3.85 11.47
N LEU A 290 -9.26 -4.52 10.82
CA LEU A 290 -9.44 -5.23 9.55
C LEU A 290 -9.22 -6.72 9.81
N GLU A 291 -10.22 -7.53 9.49
CA GLU A 291 -10.19 -8.98 9.58
C GLU A 291 -10.26 -9.60 8.19
N ASP A 292 -9.84 -10.86 8.08
CA ASP A 292 -9.83 -11.62 6.82
C ASP A 292 -9.10 -10.88 5.66
N ALA A 293 -8.06 -10.10 5.98
CA ALA A 293 -7.29 -9.35 4.98
C ALA A 293 -6.69 -10.31 3.94
N ILE A 294 -6.89 -9.97 2.68
CA ILE A 294 -6.41 -10.76 1.54
C ILE A 294 -4.94 -10.41 1.29
N SER A 295 -4.06 -11.37 1.57
CA SER A 295 -2.62 -11.19 1.41
C SER A 295 -1.94 -12.47 0.95
N THR A 296 -0.70 -12.35 0.46
CA THR A 296 0.19 -13.49 0.28
C THR A 296 0.99 -13.70 1.56
N ILE A 297 1.29 -14.96 1.88
CA ILE A 297 2.17 -15.30 3.00
C ILE A 297 3.63 -15.08 2.54
N ALA A 298 4.51 -14.59 3.42
CA ALA A 298 5.93 -14.52 3.12
C ALA A 298 6.47 -15.92 2.78
N SER A 299 7.27 -16.02 1.71
CA SER A 299 7.74 -17.33 1.22
C SER A 299 8.58 -18.09 2.25
N GLN A 300 9.36 -17.39 3.08
CA GLN A 300 10.08 -18.02 4.21
C GLN A 300 9.11 -18.60 5.23
N GLU A 301 8.05 -17.87 5.57
CA GLU A 301 7.02 -18.32 6.52
C GLU A 301 6.27 -19.57 6.01
N ILE A 302 6.05 -19.70 4.69
CA ILE A 302 5.50 -20.92 4.10
C ILE A 302 6.42 -22.11 4.38
N LEU A 303 7.74 -21.94 4.21
CA LEU A 303 8.73 -22.98 4.46
C LEU A 303 8.78 -23.37 5.94
N ASP A 304 8.86 -22.40 6.82
CA ASP A 304 8.96 -22.60 8.27
C ASP A 304 7.70 -23.28 8.81
N ARG A 305 6.50 -22.79 8.49
CA ARG A 305 5.22 -23.38 8.91
C ARG A 305 4.97 -24.79 8.36
N CYS A 306 5.53 -25.10 7.20
CA CYS A 306 5.47 -26.47 6.70
C CYS A 306 6.18 -27.45 7.65
N VAL A 307 7.39 -27.10 8.12
CA VAL A 307 8.22 -28.04 8.86
C VAL A 307 8.14 -27.89 10.39
N ASP A 308 7.64 -26.77 10.91
CA ASP A 308 7.46 -26.52 12.33
C ASP A 308 6.08 -26.97 12.87
N ALA A 309 5.19 -27.44 11.99
CA ALA A 309 3.88 -27.89 12.39
C ALA A 309 3.95 -29.14 13.26
N GLU A 310 3.40 -29.10 14.50
CA GLU A 310 3.31 -30.25 15.41
C GLU A 310 2.50 -31.41 14.81
N GLY A 311 1.55 -31.11 13.93
CA GLY A 311 0.72 -32.08 13.20
C GLY A 311 1.42 -32.82 12.06
N GLY A 312 2.70 -32.52 11.79
CA GLY A 312 3.49 -33.10 10.71
C GLY A 312 3.29 -32.39 9.37
N ILE A 313 3.83 -33.00 8.30
CA ILE A 313 3.91 -32.39 6.95
C ILE A 313 2.58 -32.41 6.17
N ASN A 314 1.54 -33.01 6.69
CA ASN A 314 0.23 -33.03 6.04
C ASN A 314 -0.58 -31.78 6.36
N ASN A 315 -0.02 -30.60 6.06
CA ASN A 315 -0.59 -29.29 6.28
C ASN A 315 -0.66 -28.48 4.97
N GLN A 316 -1.40 -27.37 4.99
CA GLN A 316 -1.62 -26.55 3.79
C GLN A 316 -0.32 -25.94 3.23
N TYR A 317 0.64 -25.60 4.09
CA TYR A 317 1.88 -24.93 3.68
C TYR A 317 2.81 -25.89 2.92
N CYS A 318 2.94 -27.14 3.36
CA CYS A 318 3.75 -28.13 2.67
C CYS A 318 3.24 -28.42 1.24
N ASN A 319 1.96 -28.25 0.98
CA ASN A 319 1.38 -28.43 -0.36
C ASN A 319 1.80 -27.33 -1.34
N LEU A 320 2.29 -26.19 -0.85
CA LEU A 320 2.76 -25.06 -1.64
C LEU A 320 4.24 -25.20 -2.08
N ILE A 321 4.93 -26.23 -1.58
CA ILE A 321 6.37 -26.42 -1.77
C ILE A 321 6.60 -27.66 -2.65
N THR A 322 7.40 -27.52 -3.70
CA THR A 322 7.86 -28.64 -4.50
C THR A 322 9.36 -28.85 -4.29
N ARG A 323 9.75 -30.07 -3.90
CA ARG A 323 11.15 -30.49 -3.80
C ARG A 323 11.49 -31.53 -4.86
N ASP A 324 12.70 -31.47 -5.40
CA ASP A 324 13.22 -32.55 -6.24
C ASP A 324 13.50 -33.78 -5.39
N SER A 325 12.96 -34.92 -5.80
CA SER A 325 13.05 -36.18 -5.05
C SER A 325 14.44 -36.80 -5.02
N THR A 326 15.37 -36.33 -5.84
CA THR A 326 16.73 -36.86 -5.95
C THR A 326 17.74 -35.98 -5.21
N SER A 327 17.67 -34.69 -5.42
CA SER A 327 18.57 -33.71 -4.80
C SER A 327 18.06 -33.19 -3.44
N SER A 328 16.77 -33.33 -3.15
CA SER A 328 16.05 -32.72 -2.03
C SER A 328 15.94 -31.20 -2.09
N GLU A 329 16.45 -30.57 -3.13
CA GLU A 329 16.36 -29.12 -3.34
C GLU A 329 14.91 -28.65 -3.50
N ILE A 330 14.57 -27.47 -2.96
CA ILE A 330 13.32 -26.81 -3.28
C ILE A 330 13.40 -26.30 -4.71
N THR A 331 12.45 -26.68 -5.55
CA THR A 331 12.41 -26.28 -6.97
C THR A 331 11.34 -25.26 -7.29
N LEU A 332 10.30 -25.17 -6.46
CA LEU A 332 9.20 -24.24 -6.65
C LEU A 332 8.49 -23.95 -5.32
N ILE A 333 8.14 -22.68 -5.10
CA ILE A 333 7.17 -22.25 -4.09
C ILE A 333 5.97 -21.65 -4.83
N GLN A 334 4.79 -22.22 -4.60
CA GLN A 334 3.53 -21.69 -5.10
C GLN A 334 2.88 -20.85 -3.99
N ASN A 335 2.66 -19.58 -4.27
CA ASN A 335 2.00 -18.65 -3.35
C ASN A 335 0.72 -18.13 -3.99
N SER A 336 -0.36 -18.16 -3.25
CA SER A 336 -1.64 -17.58 -3.65
C SER A 336 -2.15 -16.68 -2.54
N VAL A 337 -3.02 -15.75 -2.90
CA VAL A 337 -3.66 -14.89 -1.90
C VAL A 337 -4.62 -15.70 -1.03
N LEU A 338 -4.67 -15.37 0.26
CA LEU A 338 -5.47 -16.04 1.29
C LEU A 338 -6.04 -14.99 2.25
N ASN A 339 -7.17 -15.30 2.90
CA ASN A 339 -7.71 -14.52 4.02
C ASN A 339 -7.06 -15.01 5.32
N VAL A 340 -5.87 -14.58 5.61
CA VAL A 340 -5.09 -15.09 6.77
C VAL A 340 -4.62 -14.00 7.72
N SER A 341 -4.62 -12.75 7.28
CA SER A 341 -4.06 -11.64 8.04
C SER A 341 -5.13 -10.71 8.58
N GLY A 342 -4.76 -9.91 9.56
CA GLY A 342 -5.54 -8.84 10.11
C GLY A 342 -4.68 -7.59 10.29
N GLN A 343 -5.33 -6.45 10.49
CA GLN A 343 -4.64 -5.19 10.76
C GLN A 343 -5.43 -4.39 11.79
N GLU A 344 -4.70 -3.72 12.68
CA GLU A 344 -5.28 -2.74 13.60
C GLU A 344 -4.53 -1.43 13.49
N ALA A 345 -5.28 -0.33 13.44
CA ALA A 345 -4.73 1.00 13.54
C ALA A 345 -5.60 1.88 14.43
N SER A 346 -4.98 2.68 15.30
CA SER A 346 -5.69 3.66 16.10
C SER A 346 -4.86 4.92 16.28
N GLY A 347 -5.55 6.04 16.46
CA GLY A 347 -4.89 7.33 16.61
C GLY A 347 -5.81 8.43 17.07
N VAL A 348 -5.21 9.61 17.23
CA VAL A 348 -5.90 10.86 17.53
C VAL A 348 -5.51 11.90 16.49
N ASP A 349 -6.51 12.39 15.78
CA ASP A 349 -6.35 13.55 14.91
C ASP A 349 -6.73 14.83 15.65
N PHE A 350 -6.00 15.90 15.40
CA PHE A 350 -6.32 17.21 15.92
C PHE A 350 -6.21 18.28 14.85
N GLU A 351 -7.10 19.24 14.92
CA GLU A 351 -7.08 20.44 14.09
C GLU A 351 -7.30 21.68 14.96
N LEU A 352 -6.49 22.71 14.70
CA LEU A 352 -6.64 24.03 15.25
C LEU A 352 -6.70 25.03 14.09
N GLY A 353 -7.84 25.70 13.94
CA GLY A 353 -8.03 26.82 13.02
C GLY A 353 -8.17 28.13 13.78
N TYR A 354 -7.56 29.23 13.28
CA TYR A 354 -7.73 30.56 13.83
C TYR A 354 -7.57 31.63 12.76
N ASP A 355 -8.62 32.40 12.54
CA ASP A 355 -8.63 33.54 11.62
C ASP A 355 -8.66 34.85 12.42
N PHE A 356 -7.78 35.79 12.11
CA PHE A 356 -7.68 37.08 12.80
C PHE A 356 -7.15 38.18 11.89
N ASP A 357 -7.55 39.44 12.21
CA ASP A 357 -7.10 40.61 11.48
C ASP A 357 -5.84 41.20 12.15
N ALA A 358 -4.81 41.39 11.34
CA ALA A 358 -3.58 42.07 11.76
C ALA A 358 -2.85 42.66 10.53
N LEU A 359 -2.07 43.73 10.76
CA LEU A 359 -1.29 44.41 9.72
C LEU A 359 -2.15 44.90 8.52
N ASP A 360 -3.37 45.34 8.82
CA ASP A 360 -4.40 45.74 7.84
C ASP A 360 -4.77 44.66 6.81
N GLY A 361 -4.74 43.41 7.20
CA GLY A 361 -5.10 42.26 6.38
C GLY A 361 -5.52 41.06 7.23
N ASP A 362 -5.93 40.00 6.55
CA ASP A 362 -6.53 38.80 7.12
C ASP A 362 -5.46 37.71 7.26
N PHE A 363 -5.29 37.21 8.47
CA PHE A 363 -4.51 36.02 8.76
C PHE A 363 -5.43 34.82 8.91
N SER A 364 -5.03 33.69 8.32
CA SER A 364 -5.62 32.38 8.56
C SER A 364 -4.51 31.41 8.97
N THR A 365 -4.70 30.78 10.12
CA THR A 365 -3.74 29.78 10.64
C THR A 365 -4.46 28.45 10.81
N ARG A 366 -3.86 27.40 10.29
CA ARG A 366 -4.38 26.03 10.42
C ARG A 366 -3.25 25.09 10.80
N LEU A 367 -3.41 24.42 11.93
CA LEU A 367 -2.55 23.31 12.37
C LEU A 367 -3.39 22.04 12.34
N ILE A 368 -2.94 21.06 11.58
CA ILE A 368 -3.51 19.71 11.58
C ILE A 368 -2.42 18.72 11.96
N GLY A 369 -2.79 17.66 12.66
CA GLY A 369 -1.83 16.62 12.99
C GLY A 369 -2.49 15.35 13.47
N THR A 370 -1.70 14.29 13.48
CA THR A 370 -2.08 12.95 13.90
C THR A 370 -1.08 12.44 14.93
N TYR A 371 -1.58 11.85 15.98
CA TYR A 371 -0.83 10.99 16.87
C TYR A 371 -1.26 9.54 16.65
N LEU A 372 -0.38 8.73 16.04
CA LEU A 372 -0.59 7.31 15.83
C LEU A 372 -0.33 6.56 17.15
N ILE A 373 -1.34 5.89 17.68
CA ILE A 373 -1.26 5.13 18.93
C ILE A 373 -0.67 3.77 18.64
N GLU A 374 -1.25 3.06 17.66
CA GLU A 374 -0.83 1.73 17.23
C GLU A 374 -1.07 1.52 15.73
N ARG A 375 -0.25 0.67 15.12
CA ARG A 375 -0.37 0.21 13.74
C ARG A 375 0.17 -1.21 13.67
N LYS A 376 -0.72 -2.17 13.92
CA LYS A 376 -0.38 -3.59 14.01
C LYS A 376 -0.77 -4.33 12.76
N ASP A 377 0.11 -5.18 12.29
CA ASP A 377 -0.19 -6.22 11.32
C ASP A 377 -0.14 -7.58 12.03
N PHE A 378 -1.16 -8.37 11.81
CA PHE A 378 -1.27 -9.75 12.23
C PHE A 378 -1.06 -10.62 11.00
N PRO A 379 0.14 -11.17 10.78
CA PRO A 379 0.39 -12.04 9.63
C PRO A 379 -0.57 -13.24 9.59
N PHE A 380 -0.99 -13.70 10.79
CA PHE A 380 -1.97 -14.75 10.97
C PHE A 380 -2.94 -14.36 12.08
N GLN A 381 -4.19 -14.10 11.72
CA GLN A 381 -5.21 -13.67 12.68
C GLN A 381 -5.62 -14.75 13.68
N ASP A 382 -5.31 -16.02 13.42
CA ASP A 382 -5.47 -17.13 14.39
C ASP A 382 -4.34 -17.19 15.43
N GLN A 383 -3.31 -16.33 15.29
CA GLN A 383 -2.20 -16.17 16.22
C GLN A 383 -2.04 -14.69 16.62
N PRO A 384 -3.00 -14.12 17.35
CA PRO A 384 -3.03 -12.69 17.65
C PRO A 384 -1.90 -12.20 18.57
N GLU A 385 -1.13 -13.11 19.15
CA GLU A 385 0.08 -12.78 19.93
C GLU A 385 1.27 -12.43 19.01
N ASP A 386 1.27 -12.95 17.77
CA ASP A 386 2.36 -12.79 16.79
C ASP A 386 2.07 -11.60 15.87
N TYR A 387 1.83 -10.43 16.46
CA TYR A 387 1.66 -9.21 15.69
C TYR A 387 2.98 -8.45 15.53
N ILE A 388 3.04 -7.61 14.49
CA ILE A 388 4.15 -6.69 14.24
C ILE A 388 3.63 -5.27 14.47
N GLU A 389 4.27 -4.53 15.39
CA GLU A 389 3.94 -3.13 15.66
C GLU A 389 4.79 -2.20 14.78
N TYR A 390 4.11 -1.42 13.94
CA TYR A 390 4.75 -0.49 13.02
C TYR A 390 4.72 0.97 13.48
N ALA A 391 3.91 1.34 14.48
CA ALA A 391 3.82 2.72 14.95
C ALA A 391 5.17 3.22 15.50
N GLY A 392 5.72 4.25 14.85
CA GLY A 392 7.04 4.78 15.13
C GLY A 392 8.15 4.22 14.26
N THR A 393 7.84 3.37 13.27
CA THR A 393 8.80 2.92 12.26
C THR A 393 8.76 3.81 11.01
N THR A 394 9.67 3.53 10.05
CA THR A 394 9.76 4.28 8.80
C THR A 394 8.47 4.18 8.00
N GLY A 395 7.85 5.34 7.74
CA GLY A 395 6.54 5.45 7.09
C GLY A 395 5.38 5.69 8.07
N GLU A 396 5.52 5.24 9.33
CA GLU A 396 4.49 5.22 10.36
C GLU A 396 4.89 6.06 11.59
N ALA A 397 5.35 7.30 11.36
CA ALA A 397 5.78 8.19 12.44
C ALA A 397 4.65 8.43 13.46
N LYS A 398 4.96 8.34 14.78
CA LYS A 398 3.96 8.54 15.84
C LYS A 398 3.34 9.94 15.83
N TRP A 399 4.13 10.98 15.55
CA TRP A 399 3.62 12.34 15.41
C TRP A 399 3.86 12.86 14.00
N GLN A 400 2.79 13.35 13.38
CA GLN A 400 2.83 14.08 12.12
C GLN A 400 1.99 15.34 12.25
N ALA A 401 2.48 16.46 11.72
CA ALA A 401 1.73 17.70 11.75
C ALA A 401 2.05 18.61 10.56
N ASN A 402 1.05 19.38 10.13
CA ASN A 402 1.18 20.44 9.15
C ASN A 402 0.64 21.75 9.74
N LEU A 403 1.46 22.80 9.67
CA LEU A 403 1.07 24.17 10.02
C LEU A 403 1.05 25.02 8.75
N THR A 404 -0.09 25.58 8.42
CA THR A 404 -0.26 26.58 7.36
C THR A 404 -0.58 27.93 7.97
N ILE A 405 0.16 28.97 7.61
CA ILE A 405 -0.13 30.35 7.95
C ILE A 405 -0.29 31.13 6.63
N SER A 406 -1.46 31.70 6.42
CA SER A 406 -1.77 32.52 5.25
C SER A 406 -2.07 33.95 5.68
N TYR A 407 -1.63 34.91 4.85
CA TYR A 407 -1.95 36.32 5.00
C TYR A 407 -2.48 36.86 3.67
N LYS A 408 -3.52 37.66 3.74
CA LYS A 408 -4.12 38.35 2.57
C LYS A 408 -4.38 39.80 2.92
N ARG A 409 -4.06 40.69 1.97
CA ARG A 409 -4.41 42.11 2.04
C ARG A 409 -4.55 42.66 0.62
N ASP A 410 -5.72 43.17 0.27
CA ASP A 410 -6.05 43.62 -1.07
C ASP A 410 -5.67 42.53 -2.12
N GLY A 411 -4.82 42.83 -3.07
CA GLY A 411 -4.30 41.85 -4.05
C GLY A 411 -3.11 41.01 -3.55
N PHE A 412 -2.49 41.38 -2.41
CA PHE A 412 -1.32 40.68 -1.88
C PHE A 412 -1.72 39.42 -1.10
N PHE A 413 -0.95 38.36 -1.25
CA PHE A 413 -1.05 37.17 -0.42
C PHE A 413 0.31 36.55 -0.12
N ALA A 414 0.42 35.94 1.02
CA ALA A 414 1.58 35.16 1.45
C ALA A 414 1.13 33.90 2.17
N THR A 415 1.83 32.80 1.98
CA THR A 415 1.58 31.53 2.69
C THR A 415 2.90 30.95 3.16
N PHE A 416 2.91 30.44 4.37
CA PHE A 416 4.01 29.70 4.95
C PHE A 416 3.46 28.34 5.43
N ASP A 417 4.01 27.26 4.90
CA ASP A 417 3.64 25.89 5.21
C ASP A 417 4.81 25.19 5.90
N THR A 418 4.55 24.44 6.93
CA THR A 418 5.56 23.65 7.64
C THR A 418 5.01 22.28 7.95
N ARG A 419 5.74 21.24 7.52
CA ARG A 419 5.45 19.84 7.84
C ARG A 419 6.47 19.32 8.86
N TYR A 420 5.98 18.67 9.89
CA TYR A 420 6.74 17.96 10.90
C TYR A 420 6.48 16.46 10.82
N LEU A 421 7.53 15.67 10.86
CA LEU A 421 7.52 14.22 11.07
C LEU A 421 8.40 13.92 12.29
N ASP A 422 7.92 13.06 13.17
CA ASP A 422 8.68 12.62 14.33
C ASP A 422 9.84 11.70 13.93
N GLU A 423 10.72 11.41 14.89
CA GLU A 423 11.75 10.41 14.67
C GLU A 423 11.12 9.02 14.46
N VAL A 424 11.76 8.22 13.63
CA VAL A 424 11.28 6.86 13.29
C VAL A 424 12.41 5.85 13.44
N SER A 425 12.06 4.67 13.95
CA SER A 425 12.93 3.50 13.96
C SER A 425 13.04 2.91 12.55
N LEU A 426 14.18 2.34 12.21
CA LEU A 426 14.38 1.53 11.00
C LEU A 426 13.96 0.08 11.19
N TYR A 427 13.68 -0.30 12.43
CA TYR A 427 13.35 -1.66 12.85
C TYR A 427 12.12 -1.63 13.76
N THR A 428 11.32 -2.68 13.69
CA THR A 428 10.23 -2.92 14.63
C THR A 428 10.76 -3.30 16.01
N ASP A 429 9.91 -3.23 17.03
CA ASP A 429 10.28 -3.65 18.38
C ASP A 429 10.61 -5.15 18.41
N GLN A 430 9.90 -5.98 17.64
CA GLN A 430 10.12 -7.42 17.51
C GLN A 430 11.50 -7.72 16.91
N GLU A 431 11.89 -7.04 15.81
CA GLU A 431 13.22 -7.18 15.21
C GLU A 431 14.34 -6.77 16.17
N LEU A 432 14.11 -5.79 17.06
CA LEU A 432 15.06 -5.35 18.05
C LEU A 432 15.13 -6.27 19.29
N GLU A 433 14.07 -7.01 19.60
CA GLU A 433 14.12 -8.07 20.60
C GLU A 433 15.01 -9.23 20.16
N ASP A 434 14.89 -9.64 18.89
CA ASP A 434 15.71 -10.70 18.31
C ASP A 434 17.17 -10.28 18.10
N ASN A 435 17.38 -9.06 17.59
CA ASN A 435 18.70 -8.49 17.37
C ASN A 435 18.76 -7.03 17.83
N PRO A 436 19.22 -6.74 19.07
CA PRO A 436 19.22 -5.37 19.62
C PRO A 436 20.15 -4.38 18.90
N ASN A 437 21.05 -4.82 18.06
CA ASN A 437 22.01 -3.98 17.35
C ASN A 437 22.20 -4.43 15.89
N PRO A 438 21.14 -4.44 15.07
CA PRO A 438 21.21 -4.95 13.70
C PRO A 438 22.11 -4.10 12.79
N ASN A 439 22.23 -2.80 13.07
CA ASN A 439 23.06 -1.88 12.30
C ASN A 439 23.54 -0.71 13.16
N SER A 440 24.54 0.03 12.67
CA SER A 440 24.98 1.30 13.26
C SER A 440 23.96 2.45 13.10
N LEU A 441 23.11 2.39 12.09
CA LEU A 441 22.00 3.30 11.86
C LEU A 441 20.70 2.63 12.32
N MET A 442 20.13 3.09 13.43
CA MET A 442 18.97 2.51 14.07
C MET A 442 17.70 3.30 13.81
N LYS A 443 17.81 4.60 13.57
CA LYS A 443 16.67 5.51 13.44
C LYS A 443 16.99 6.74 12.60
N PHE A 444 15.97 7.32 12.01
CA PHE A 444 15.99 8.66 11.45
C PHE A 444 15.45 9.64 12.49
N GLY A 445 16.17 10.75 12.69
CA GLY A 445 15.68 11.84 13.54
C GLY A 445 14.51 12.59 12.95
N SER A 446 13.81 13.37 13.78
CA SER A 446 12.68 14.19 13.35
C SER A 446 13.02 15.09 12.15
N TYR A 447 12.04 15.27 11.29
CA TYR A 447 12.18 15.98 10.03
C TYR A 447 11.18 17.14 9.95
N VAL A 448 11.71 18.35 9.69
CA VAL A 448 10.90 19.55 9.47
C VAL A 448 11.25 20.12 8.11
N ILE A 449 10.24 20.33 7.27
CA ILE A 449 10.36 21.00 5.97
C ILE A 449 9.38 22.16 5.91
N SER A 450 9.82 23.29 5.34
CA SER A 450 9.00 24.50 5.26
C SER A 450 9.05 25.11 3.88
N ASP A 451 7.89 25.57 3.42
CA ASP A 451 7.68 26.19 2.12
C ASP A 451 7.14 27.61 2.32
N ALA A 452 7.49 28.51 1.42
CA ALA A 452 6.99 29.87 1.47
C ALA A 452 6.58 30.36 0.07
N THR A 453 5.44 31.01 0.03
CA THR A 453 4.88 31.58 -1.20
C THR A 453 4.46 33.02 -0.95
N VAL A 454 4.73 33.90 -1.90
CA VAL A 454 4.20 35.26 -1.93
C VAL A 454 3.67 35.60 -3.31
N GLY A 455 2.62 36.38 -3.39
CA GLY A 455 2.07 36.78 -4.68
C GLY A 455 1.21 38.04 -4.62
N TYR A 456 0.83 38.49 -5.78
CA TYR A 456 -0.05 39.62 -5.96
C TYR A 456 -1.00 39.43 -7.14
N ASN A 457 -2.29 39.60 -6.90
CA ASN A 457 -3.34 39.59 -7.90
C ASN A 457 -3.74 41.05 -8.22
N PHE A 458 -3.49 41.48 -9.45
CA PHE A 458 -3.82 42.82 -9.91
C PHE A 458 -5.31 42.89 -10.31
N GLU A 459 -5.91 44.07 -10.18
CA GLU A 459 -7.31 44.31 -10.62
C GLU A 459 -7.51 44.05 -12.12
N SER A 460 -6.44 44.04 -12.91
CA SER A 460 -6.47 43.73 -14.34
C SER A 460 -6.68 42.27 -14.67
N GLY A 461 -6.81 41.39 -13.67
CA GLY A 461 -6.89 39.95 -13.85
C GLY A 461 -5.51 39.25 -13.95
N PHE A 462 -4.41 40.01 -13.95
CA PHE A 462 -3.05 39.45 -13.95
C PHE A 462 -2.63 39.04 -12.53
N GLY A 463 -2.00 37.89 -12.40
CA GLY A 463 -1.48 37.38 -11.12
C GLY A 463 0.00 36.99 -11.23
N VAL A 464 0.77 37.31 -10.19
CA VAL A 464 2.18 36.88 -10.03
C VAL A 464 2.34 36.17 -8.71
N LYS A 465 2.96 34.98 -8.72
CA LYS A 465 3.26 34.17 -7.54
C LYS A 465 4.71 33.69 -7.60
N VAL A 466 5.47 33.91 -6.54
CA VAL A 466 6.81 33.37 -6.33
C VAL A 466 6.75 32.41 -5.14
N GLY A 467 7.28 31.22 -5.29
CA GLY A 467 7.36 30.23 -4.22
C GLY A 467 8.75 29.64 -4.10
N VAL A 468 9.07 29.22 -2.90
CA VAL A 468 10.27 28.46 -2.56
C VAL A 468 9.87 27.30 -1.67
N ASP A 469 9.97 26.09 -2.21
CA ASP A 469 9.79 24.87 -1.47
C ASP A 469 11.11 24.51 -0.77
N ASN A 470 11.01 23.91 0.42
CA ASN A 470 12.14 23.61 1.28
C ASN A 470 13.06 24.83 1.50
N ILE A 471 12.48 25.93 1.99
CA ILE A 471 13.16 27.24 2.12
C ILE A 471 14.46 27.15 2.95
N PHE A 472 14.53 26.26 3.91
CA PHE A 472 15.70 26.06 4.77
C PHE A 472 16.70 25.04 4.19
N ASN A 473 16.41 24.49 3.00
CA ASN A 473 17.23 23.46 2.35
C ASN A 473 17.50 22.26 3.28
N ARG A 474 16.46 21.77 3.95
CA ARG A 474 16.56 20.58 4.79
C ARG A 474 16.95 19.37 3.94
N GLU A 475 18.07 18.73 4.27
CA GLU A 475 18.53 17.53 3.58
C GLU A 475 17.79 16.29 4.09
N LEU A 476 17.71 15.27 3.23
CA LEU A 476 17.20 13.96 3.59
C LEU A 476 18.01 13.35 4.75
N PRO A 477 17.39 12.57 5.62
CA PRO A 477 18.13 11.71 6.55
C PRO A 477 19.14 10.83 5.81
N PHE A 478 20.30 10.62 6.43
CA PHE A 478 21.32 9.73 5.85
C PHE A 478 20.77 8.31 5.67
N GLY A 479 21.03 7.71 4.51
CA GLY A 479 20.55 6.36 4.17
C GLY A 479 19.24 6.30 3.39
N THR A 480 18.51 7.43 3.22
CA THR A 480 17.28 7.45 2.41
C THR A 480 17.53 7.68 0.92
N ARG A 481 18.72 8.17 0.54
CA ARG A 481 19.07 8.44 -0.87
C ARG A 481 19.30 7.14 -1.63
N GLY A 482 18.60 6.99 -2.76
CA GLY A 482 18.81 5.90 -3.72
C GLY A 482 18.25 4.54 -3.33
N THR A 483 17.61 4.41 -2.18
CA THR A 483 17.03 3.13 -1.73
C THR A 483 15.59 2.89 -2.19
N GLY A 484 14.91 3.94 -2.71
CA GLY A 484 13.49 3.87 -3.04
C GLY A 484 12.54 3.70 -1.84
N SER A 485 13.04 3.13 -0.74
CA SER A 485 12.31 2.99 0.52
C SER A 485 12.53 4.24 1.39
N GLY A 486 11.47 4.78 1.97
CA GLY A 486 11.51 5.97 2.82
C GLY A 486 11.46 7.32 2.07
N SER A 487 11.63 7.36 0.76
CA SER A 487 11.48 8.59 -0.04
C SER A 487 10.01 9.09 -0.10
N ALA A 488 9.04 8.23 0.13
CA ALA A 488 7.62 8.62 0.20
C ALA A 488 7.33 9.58 1.37
N SER A 489 8.07 9.47 2.48
CA SER A 489 7.92 10.34 3.66
C SER A 489 8.78 11.60 3.61
N TYR A 490 9.83 11.63 2.77
CA TYR A 490 10.81 12.69 2.72
C TYR A 490 10.94 13.29 1.31
N ASP A 491 11.04 14.62 1.23
CA ASP A 491 11.27 15.32 -0.04
C ASP A 491 12.73 15.16 -0.49
N ASN A 492 12.94 14.58 -1.68
CA ASN A 492 14.27 14.32 -2.24
C ASN A 492 14.75 15.37 -3.25
N ILE A 493 13.95 16.42 -3.52
CA ILE A 493 14.30 17.47 -4.48
C ILE A 493 15.24 18.52 -3.86
N GLY A 494 15.09 18.79 -2.56
CA GLY A 494 15.76 19.87 -1.87
C GLY A 494 15.10 21.22 -2.11
N ARG A 495 15.84 22.33 -1.99
CA ARG A 495 15.28 23.68 -2.21
C ARG A 495 14.92 23.88 -3.68
N PHE A 496 13.65 24.21 -3.93
CA PHE A 496 13.14 24.47 -5.28
C PHE A 496 12.41 25.80 -5.32
N GLY A 497 12.80 26.67 -6.26
CA GLY A 497 12.17 27.98 -6.46
C GLY A 497 11.37 28.03 -7.75
N TYR A 498 10.21 28.68 -7.74
CA TYR A 498 9.37 28.81 -8.92
C TYR A 498 8.70 30.19 -9.03
N LEU A 499 8.38 30.57 -10.27
CA LEU A 499 7.57 31.74 -10.62
C LEU A 499 6.34 31.25 -11.40
N ARG A 500 5.16 31.69 -10.97
CA ARG A 500 3.90 31.47 -11.69
C ARG A 500 3.28 32.79 -12.12
N LEU A 501 2.88 32.86 -13.37
CA LEU A 501 2.11 33.97 -13.94
C LEU A 501 0.72 33.42 -14.30
N SER A 502 -0.34 34.12 -13.95
CA SER A 502 -1.72 33.77 -14.27
C SER A 502 -2.46 34.99 -14.82
N TYR A 503 -3.49 34.75 -15.62
CA TYR A 503 -4.41 35.78 -16.09
C TYR A 503 -5.84 35.20 -16.10
N ASP A 504 -6.72 35.88 -15.39
CA ASP A 504 -8.14 35.54 -15.31
C ASP A 504 -8.91 36.42 -16.31
N PHE A 505 -9.67 35.79 -17.22
CA PHE A 505 -10.41 36.43 -18.31
C PHE A 505 -11.78 36.91 -17.89
#